data_a43a794e0c170c529d4faa2f045f9fff
#
_entry.id   a43a794e0c170c529d4faa2f045f9fff
#
_cell.length_a   1.000
_cell.length_b   1.000
_cell.length_c   1.000
_cell.angle_alpha   90.00
_cell.angle_beta   90.00
_cell.angle_gamma   90.00
#
_symmetry.space_group_name_H-M   'P 1'
#
loop_
_entity.id
_entity.type
_entity.pdbx_description
1 polymer ?
#
loop_
_entity_poly.entity_id
_entity_poly.type
_entity_poly.pdbx_seq_one_letter_code
_entity_poly.pdbx_strand_id
1 'polypeptide(L)'
;DHCAIFLDYLQKVPTVNPYTSLQKQVDEVSGLIAQLSTELQSPIVAVSSFDKDGCRLDTETSKERATMFNCTGGGDIEYDADAALIIVKDYHDTAQLDEKIANAVREGAVNPHHIPHFDILNLYIDKNRDAPEGGNIIVQFLFLIEDNQMVELGYKDVEERYSYAKAGKIFEWLLSRGYLEAVGPGEH
;
A
#
# COMPACT_ATOMS: atom_id res chain seq x y z
N ASP A 1 -28.98 -11.75 -1.93
CA ASP A 1 -27.92 -11.05 -2.69
C ASP A 1 -26.85 -10.62 -1.72
N HIS A 2 -25.59 -10.83 -2.05
CA HIS A 2 -24.47 -10.40 -1.24
C HIS A 2 -23.91 -9.10 -1.83
N CYS A 3 -23.67 -8.10 -1.00
CA CYS A 3 -23.02 -6.85 -1.39
C CYS A 3 -21.82 -6.58 -0.49
N ALA A 4 -20.87 -5.81 -1.00
CA ALA A 4 -19.81 -5.20 -0.21
C ALA A 4 -19.90 -3.69 -0.40
N ILE A 5 -19.67 -2.94 0.67
CA ILE A 5 -19.73 -1.48 0.66
C ILE A 5 -18.29 -0.96 0.76
N PHE A 6 -17.93 -0.05 -0.13
CA PHE A 6 -16.62 0.63 -0.10
C PHE A 6 -16.83 2.10 0.23
N LEU A 7 -16.08 2.59 1.21
CA LEU A 7 -16.14 3.96 1.70
C LEU A 7 -14.77 4.62 1.56
N ASP A 8 -14.70 5.66 0.76
CA ASP A 8 -13.49 6.47 0.56
C ASP A 8 -13.80 7.93 0.91
N TYR A 9 -13.38 8.40 2.07
CA TYR A 9 -12.68 7.81 3.20
C TYR A 9 -13.32 8.28 4.51
N LEU A 10 -13.00 7.64 5.63
CA LEU A 10 -13.67 7.84 6.95
C LEU A 10 -13.76 9.31 7.36
N GLN A 11 -12.67 10.07 7.20
CA GLN A 11 -12.59 11.45 7.64
C GLN A 11 -13.48 12.43 6.86
N LYS A 12 -14.12 11.97 5.76
CA LYS A 12 -15.06 12.76 4.95
C LYS A 12 -16.52 12.44 5.21
N VAL A 13 -16.80 11.41 5.99
CA VAL A 13 -18.18 11.06 6.33
C VAL A 13 -18.76 12.14 7.24
N PRO A 14 -19.85 12.81 6.84
CA PRO A 14 -20.46 13.83 7.68
C PRO A 14 -21.18 13.17 8.86
N THR A 15 -21.06 13.79 10.02
CA THR A 15 -21.83 13.43 11.22
C THR A 15 -23.01 14.36 11.42
N VAL A 16 -24.05 13.86 12.10
CA VAL A 16 -25.26 14.68 12.39
C VAL A 16 -24.92 15.83 13.33
N ASN A 17 -24.02 15.60 14.26
CA ASN A 17 -23.57 16.61 15.21
C ASN A 17 -22.22 17.20 14.74
N PRO A 18 -22.09 18.55 14.75
CA PRO A 18 -20.79 19.14 14.47
C PRO A 18 -19.83 18.88 15.64
N TYR A 19 -18.82 18.06 15.41
CA TYR A 19 -17.75 17.83 16.38
C TYR A 19 -16.67 18.90 16.27
N THR A 20 -16.11 19.27 17.42
CA THR A 20 -15.00 20.20 17.52
C THR A 20 -13.65 19.56 17.23
N SER A 21 -13.57 18.21 17.22
CA SER A 21 -12.36 17.45 16.90
C SER A 21 -12.64 16.38 15.86
N LEU A 22 -11.72 16.24 14.93
CA LEU A 22 -11.78 15.21 13.91
C LEU A 22 -11.76 13.79 14.51
N GLN A 23 -11.05 13.61 15.62
CA GLN A 23 -11.01 12.34 16.34
C GLN A 23 -12.42 11.88 16.73
N LYS A 24 -13.17 12.71 17.42
CA LYS A 24 -14.53 12.37 17.85
C LYS A 24 -15.47 12.09 16.68
N GLN A 25 -15.28 12.81 15.56
CA GLN A 25 -16.04 12.54 14.35
C GLN A 25 -15.72 11.14 13.80
N VAL A 26 -14.43 10.79 13.72
CA VAL A 26 -13.98 9.51 13.18
C VAL A 26 -14.41 8.36 14.10
N ASP A 27 -14.32 8.52 15.42
CA ASP A 27 -14.75 7.53 16.41
C ASP A 27 -16.27 7.24 16.25
N GLU A 28 -17.11 8.28 16.12
CA GLU A 28 -18.55 8.08 15.89
C GLU A 28 -18.82 7.38 14.57
N VAL A 29 -18.15 7.80 13.49
CA VAL A 29 -18.32 7.20 12.16
C VAL A 29 -17.89 5.74 12.17
N SER A 30 -16.77 5.42 12.81
CA SER A 30 -16.26 4.04 12.93
C SER A 30 -17.28 3.13 13.62
N GLY A 31 -17.79 3.55 14.77
CA GLY A 31 -18.81 2.79 15.50
C GLY A 31 -20.11 2.60 14.69
N LEU A 32 -20.56 3.64 13.96
CA LEU A 32 -21.74 3.54 13.10
C LEU A 32 -21.53 2.59 11.92
N ILE A 33 -20.34 2.54 11.34
CA ILE A 33 -19.99 1.62 10.25
C ILE A 33 -19.97 0.19 10.76
N ALA A 34 -19.41 -0.08 11.94
CA ALA A 34 -19.40 -1.40 12.56
C ALA A 34 -20.84 -1.89 12.85
N GLN A 35 -21.69 -1.01 13.37
CA GLN A 35 -23.10 -1.31 13.57
C GLN A 35 -23.80 -1.60 12.24
N LEU A 36 -23.61 -0.75 11.23
CA LEU A 36 -24.24 -0.90 9.91
C LEU A 36 -23.82 -2.20 9.23
N SER A 37 -22.54 -2.58 9.31
CA SER A 37 -22.04 -3.86 8.79
C SER A 37 -22.78 -5.04 9.41
N THR A 38 -23.00 -4.98 10.72
CA THR A 38 -23.75 -6.00 11.47
C THR A 38 -25.22 -6.06 11.07
N GLU A 39 -25.89 -4.90 10.96
CA GLU A 39 -27.30 -4.82 10.58
C GLU A 39 -27.57 -5.30 9.15
N LEU A 40 -26.68 -4.94 8.23
CA LEU A 40 -26.78 -5.33 6.83
C LEU A 40 -26.26 -6.74 6.55
N GLN A 41 -25.56 -7.35 7.50
CA GLN A 41 -24.81 -8.61 7.30
C GLN A 41 -23.94 -8.56 6.04
N SER A 42 -23.27 -7.43 5.83
CA SER A 42 -22.49 -7.14 4.64
C SER A 42 -21.14 -6.53 5.02
N PRO A 43 -20.04 -6.96 4.39
CA PRO A 43 -18.73 -6.38 4.67
C PRO A 43 -18.68 -4.91 4.22
N ILE A 44 -18.08 -4.07 5.06
CA ILE A 44 -17.77 -2.67 4.74
C ILE A 44 -16.27 -2.49 4.76
N VAL A 45 -15.71 -2.04 3.66
CA VAL A 45 -14.29 -1.69 3.53
C VAL A 45 -14.18 -0.17 3.53
N ALA A 46 -13.55 0.37 4.55
CA ALA A 46 -13.37 1.81 4.69
C ALA A 46 -11.89 2.20 4.57
N VAL A 47 -11.62 3.22 3.78
CA VAL A 47 -10.29 3.82 3.68
C VAL A 47 -10.11 4.83 4.79
N SER A 48 -8.94 4.86 5.42
CA SER A 48 -8.54 5.87 6.39
C SER A 48 -7.17 6.43 6.02
N SER A 49 -7.00 7.74 6.13
CA SER A 49 -5.72 8.38 5.89
C SER A 49 -4.85 8.36 7.14
N PHE A 50 -3.53 8.27 6.97
CA PHE A 50 -2.59 8.50 8.05
C PHE A 50 -2.56 9.99 8.46
N ASP A 51 -2.20 10.22 9.70
CA ASP A 51 -1.82 11.55 10.17
C ASP A 51 -0.42 11.93 9.67
N LYS A 52 0.05 13.13 10.04
CA LYS A 52 1.38 13.61 9.61
C LYS A 52 2.53 12.78 10.16
N ASP A 53 2.34 12.20 11.33
CA ASP A 53 3.38 11.38 11.97
C ASP A 53 3.37 9.97 11.36
N GLY A 54 2.21 9.39 11.12
CA GLY A 54 2.06 8.13 10.38
C GLY A 54 2.64 8.18 8.98
N CYS A 55 2.48 9.31 8.26
CA CYS A 55 3.07 9.51 6.93
C CYS A 55 4.60 9.57 6.92
N ARG A 56 5.26 9.71 8.09
CA ARG A 56 6.72 9.73 8.22
C ARG A 56 7.31 8.38 8.59
N LEU A 57 6.46 7.44 8.97
CA LEU A 57 6.84 6.07 9.24
C LEU A 57 7.05 5.30 7.93
N ASP A 58 7.72 4.16 7.98
CA ASP A 58 8.06 3.37 6.79
C ASP A 58 8.81 4.15 5.69
N THR A 59 9.56 5.19 6.07
CA THR A 59 10.42 5.96 5.17
C THR A 59 11.85 5.41 5.21
N GLU A 60 12.71 5.87 4.28
CA GLU A 60 14.14 5.49 4.26
C GLU A 60 14.85 5.77 5.60
N THR A 61 14.39 6.77 6.34
CA THR A 61 15.00 7.23 7.59
C THR A 61 14.35 6.65 8.84
N SER A 62 13.11 6.16 8.75
CA SER A 62 12.38 5.55 9.85
C SER A 62 12.38 4.03 9.73
N LYS A 63 12.74 3.35 10.82
CA LYS A 63 12.60 1.89 10.96
C LYS A 63 11.28 1.48 11.61
N GLU A 64 10.49 2.47 12.04
CA GLU A 64 9.22 2.23 12.68
C GLU A 64 8.16 1.98 11.61
N ARG A 65 7.37 0.94 11.80
CA ARG A 65 6.28 0.55 10.93
C ARG A 65 5.05 1.38 11.21
N ALA A 66 4.38 1.87 10.18
CA ALA A 66 3.05 2.45 10.32
C ALA A 66 2.04 1.38 10.76
N THR A 67 1.14 1.75 11.63
CA THR A 67 0.07 0.90 12.18
C THR A 67 -1.27 1.62 12.09
N MET A 68 -2.35 0.93 12.36
CA MET A 68 -3.69 1.54 12.41
C MET A 68 -3.80 2.68 13.43
N PHE A 69 -2.95 2.72 14.47
CA PHE A 69 -2.89 3.83 15.44
C PHE A 69 -2.45 5.15 14.83
N ASN A 70 -1.78 5.12 13.67
CA ASN A 70 -1.34 6.30 12.94
C ASN A 70 -2.40 6.85 11.98
N CYS A 71 -3.63 6.33 12.02
CA CYS A 71 -4.73 6.87 11.26
C CYS A 71 -5.20 8.21 11.84
N THR A 72 -5.50 9.16 10.96
CA THR A 72 -5.98 10.49 11.35
C THR A 72 -7.32 10.38 12.08
N GLY A 73 -7.35 10.79 13.35
CA GLY A 73 -8.53 10.71 14.21
C GLY A 73 -8.87 9.32 14.70
N GLY A 74 -7.94 8.37 14.63
CA GLY A 74 -8.24 6.96 14.87
C GLY A 74 -8.06 6.50 16.30
N GLY A 75 -8.89 6.97 17.26
CA GLY A 75 -8.88 6.44 18.64
C GLY A 75 -9.56 5.07 18.77
N ASP A 76 -10.77 4.96 18.22
CA ASP A 76 -11.63 3.77 18.38
C ASP A 76 -11.65 2.84 17.15
N ILE A 77 -11.05 3.23 16.02
CA ILE A 77 -10.96 2.38 14.80
C ILE A 77 -10.39 0.99 15.14
N GLU A 78 -9.42 0.95 16.07
CA GLU A 78 -8.83 -0.30 16.53
C GLU A 78 -9.86 -1.26 17.12
N TYR A 79 -10.82 -0.74 17.86
CA TYR A 79 -11.85 -1.59 18.52
C TYR A 79 -12.93 -2.01 17.54
N ASP A 80 -13.28 -1.16 16.59
CA ASP A 80 -14.40 -1.35 15.68
C ASP A 80 -14.06 -2.24 14.49
N ALA A 81 -12.83 -2.11 13.94
CA ALA A 81 -12.42 -2.89 12.78
C ALA A 81 -12.16 -4.37 13.12
N ASP A 82 -12.63 -5.28 12.27
CA ASP A 82 -12.31 -6.71 12.35
C ASP A 82 -10.96 -7.01 11.70
N ALA A 83 -10.60 -6.27 10.66
CA ALA A 83 -9.32 -6.35 9.98
C ALA A 83 -8.80 -4.96 9.64
N ALA A 84 -7.48 -4.77 9.71
CA ALA A 84 -6.80 -3.57 9.28
C ALA A 84 -5.65 -3.92 8.33
N LEU A 85 -5.67 -3.29 7.16
CA LEU A 85 -4.67 -3.44 6.12
C LEU A 85 -3.95 -2.09 5.94
N ILE A 86 -2.63 -2.11 5.97
CA ILE A 86 -1.79 -0.93 5.83
C ILE A 86 -1.03 -1.02 4.51
N ILE A 87 -1.19 -0.03 3.65
CA ILE A 87 -0.44 0.08 2.39
C ILE A 87 0.57 1.20 2.51
N VAL A 88 1.84 0.89 2.29
CA VAL A 88 2.95 1.84 2.35
C VAL A 88 3.92 1.62 1.19
N LYS A 89 4.64 2.68 0.79
CA LYS A 89 5.69 2.57 -0.21
C LYS A 89 6.93 1.89 0.39
N ASP A 90 7.48 0.90 -0.31
CA ASP A 90 8.79 0.34 -0.03
C ASP A 90 9.87 1.16 -0.75
N TYR A 91 10.40 2.16 -0.06
CA TYR A 91 11.43 3.05 -0.63
C TYR A 91 12.71 2.31 -1.01
N HIS A 92 13.08 1.29 -0.23
CA HIS A 92 14.30 0.53 -0.48
C HIS A 92 14.20 -0.31 -1.76
N ASP A 93 13.14 -1.12 -1.86
CA ASP A 93 12.94 -1.99 -3.03
C ASP A 93 12.65 -1.16 -4.28
N THR A 94 11.95 -0.02 -4.15
CA THR A 94 11.77 0.95 -5.24
C THR A 94 13.11 1.49 -5.72
N ALA A 95 13.98 1.97 -4.81
CA ALA A 95 15.27 2.52 -5.16
C ALA A 95 16.22 1.48 -5.82
N GLN A 96 16.16 0.22 -5.37
CA GLN A 96 16.92 -0.86 -6.01
C GLN A 96 16.50 -1.12 -7.45
N LEU A 97 15.20 -1.07 -7.72
CA LEU A 97 14.69 -1.24 -9.08
C LEU A 97 15.05 -0.04 -9.96
N ASP A 98 14.92 1.19 -9.43
CA ASP A 98 15.35 2.42 -10.10
C ASP A 98 16.83 2.39 -10.47
N GLU A 99 17.69 1.99 -9.54
CA GLU A 99 19.13 1.86 -9.79
C GLU A 99 19.43 0.84 -10.89
N LYS A 100 18.72 -0.30 -10.88
CA LYS A 100 18.89 -1.32 -11.92
C LYS A 100 18.51 -0.81 -13.29
N ILE A 101 17.37 -0.10 -13.40
CA ILE A 101 16.92 0.52 -14.66
C ILE A 101 17.92 1.59 -15.12
N ALA A 102 18.36 2.46 -14.21
CA ALA A 102 19.33 3.50 -14.51
C ALA A 102 20.68 2.93 -15.01
N ASN A 103 21.11 1.79 -14.47
CA ASN A 103 22.28 1.07 -14.96
C ASN A 103 22.06 0.54 -16.38
N ALA A 104 20.94 -0.10 -16.65
CA ALA A 104 20.60 -0.61 -17.97
C ALA A 104 20.51 0.51 -19.03
N VAL A 105 19.99 1.68 -18.65
CA VAL A 105 19.99 2.88 -19.52
C VAL A 105 21.42 3.37 -19.80
N ARG A 106 22.29 3.44 -18.78
CA ARG A 106 23.69 3.84 -18.95
C ARG A 106 24.49 2.89 -19.86
N GLU A 107 24.16 1.62 -19.81
CA GLU A 107 24.74 0.56 -20.66
C GLU A 107 24.15 0.55 -22.08
N GLY A 108 23.14 1.39 -22.36
CA GLY A 108 22.45 1.43 -23.65
C GLY A 108 21.55 0.22 -23.91
N ALA A 109 21.18 -0.53 -22.86
CA ALA A 109 20.33 -1.71 -22.95
C ALA A 109 18.83 -1.39 -22.92
N VAL A 110 18.45 -0.22 -22.37
CA VAL A 110 17.07 0.24 -22.25
C VAL A 110 16.92 1.66 -22.79
N ASN A 111 15.81 1.92 -23.49
CA ASN A 111 15.46 3.23 -24.02
C ASN A 111 15.12 4.19 -22.87
N PRO A 112 15.87 5.32 -22.68
CA PRO A 112 15.61 6.26 -21.59
C PRO A 112 14.29 7.02 -21.71
N HIS A 113 13.67 7.03 -22.89
CA HIS A 113 12.39 7.72 -23.13
C HIS A 113 11.16 6.83 -22.88
N HIS A 114 11.40 5.56 -22.52
CA HIS A 114 10.32 4.59 -22.28
C HIS A 114 10.52 3.89 -20.93
N ILE A 115 10.50 4.68 -19.85
CA ILE A 115 10.60 4.20 -18.47
C ILE A 115 9.29 4.56 -17.76
N PRO A 116 8.52 3.59 -17.27
CA PRO A 116 7.30 3.87 -16.54
C PRO A 116 7.62 4.46 -15.15
N HIS A 117 6.74 5.32 -14.64
CA HIS A 117 6.78 5.66 -13.23
C HIS A 117 6.14 4.55 -12.42
N PHE A 118 6.82 4.11 -11.39
CA PHE A 118 6.35 3.02 -10.55
C PHE A 118 6.73 3.25 -9.08
N ASP A 119 5.99 2.54 -8.22
CA ASP A 119 6.34 2.37 -6.81
C ASP A 119 6.24 0.89 -6.45
N ILE A 120 7.07 0.42 -5.54
CA ILE A 120 6.85 -0.86 -4.87
C ILE A 120 6.10 -0.57 -3.58
N LEU A 121 4.95 -1.23 -3.42
CA LEU A 121 4.07 -1.07 -2.26
C LEU A 121 4.08 -2.34 -1.42
N ASN A 122 4.10 -2.16 -0.11
CA ASN A 122 3.91 -3.22 0.87
C ASN A 122 2.52 -3.12 1.46
N LEU A 123 1.76 -4.20 1.44
CA LEU A 123 0.51 -4.37 2.15
C LEU A 123 0.76 -5.20 3.41
N TYR A 124 0.54 -4.60 4.58
CA TYR A 124 0.62 -5.27 5.87
C TYR A 124 -0.77 -5.61 6.38
N ILE A 125 -0.92 -6.79 6.96
CA ILE A 125 -2.07 -7.14 7.78
C ILE A 125 -1.74 -6.74 9.22
N ASP A 126 -2.25 -5.58 9.64
CA ASP A 126 -1.96 -5.01 10.96
C ASP A 126 -2.89 -5.59 12.04
N LYS A 127 -4.13 -5.86 11.68
CA LYS A 127 -5.12 -6.54 12.51
C LYS A 127 -5.91 -7.55 11.68
N ASN A 128 -6.17 -8.70 12.28
CA ASN A 128 -7.14 -9.66 11.78
C ASN A 128 -7.72 -10.43 12.98
N ARG A 129 -8.97 -10.13 13.34
CA ARG A 129 -9.63 -10.69 14.53
C ARG A 129 -9.79 -12.21 14.46
N ASP A 130 -9.97 -12.74 13.25
CA ASP A 130 -10.24 -14.17 13.03
C ASP A 130 -8.99 -14.99 12.68
N ALA A 131 -7.83 -14.35 12.55
CA ALA A 131 -6.59 -15.08 12.26
C ALA A 131 -5.88 -15.52 13.54
N PRO A 132 -5.27 -16.71 13.54
CA PRO A 132 -4.34 -17.09 14.60
C PRO A 132 -3.17 -16.09 14.62
N GLU A 133 -2.63 -15.84 15.82
CA GLU A 133 -1.46 -14.97 16.03
C GLU A 133 -0.33 -15.35 15.06
N GLY A 134 0.20 -14.39 14.32
CA GLY A 134 1.35 -14.60 13.45
C GLY A 134 1.31 -13.95 12.09
N GLY A 135 0.47 -12.96 11.87
CA GLY A 135 0.34 -12.27 10.58
C GLY A 135 1.45 -11.27 10.27
N ASN A 136 2.72 -11.66 10.29
CA ASN A 136 3.82 -10.85 9.70
C ASN A 136 3.90 -11.01 8.17
N ILE A 137 2.77 -11.31 7.53
CA ILE A 137 2.72 -11.46 6.09
C ILE A 137 2.70 -10.06 5.46
N ILE A 138 3.68 -9.82 4.60
CA ILE A 138 3.74 -8.64 3.75
C ILE A 138 3.46 -9.08 2.32
N VAL A 139 2.41 -8.55 1.72
CA VAL A 139 2.16 -8.74 0.29
C VAL A 139 2.75 -7.55 -0.45
N GLN A 140 3.58 -7.81 -1.46
CA GLN A 140 4.18 -6.75 -2.26
C GLN A 140 3.48 -6.59 -3.60
N PHE A 141 3.36 -5.34 -4.02
CA PHE A 141 2.82 -4.95 -5.31
C PHE A 141 3.80 -4.02 -6.04
N LEU A 142 3.89 -4.18 -7.35
CA LEU A 142 4.38 -3.15 -8.24
C LEU A 142 3.19 -2.28 -8.65
N PHE A 143 3.25 -1.00 -8.37
CA PHE A 143 2.26 -0.02 -8.78
C PHE A 143 2.78 0.78 -9.96
N LEU A 144 2.17 0.58 -11.13
CA LEU A 144 2.44 1.34 -12.35
C LEU A 144 1.53 2.57 -12.34
N ILE A 145 2.12 3.75 -12.14
CA ILE A 145 1.38 4.96 -11.77
C ILE A 145 0.54 5.46 -12.95
N GLU A 146 1.10 5.51 -14.17
CA GLU A 146 0.38 5.98 -15.35
C GLU A 146 -0.82 5.11 -15.72
N ASP A 147 -0.66 3.81 -15.56
CA ASP A 147 -1.71 2.84 -15.90
C ASP A 147 -2.69 2.60 -14.76
N ASN A 148 -2.42 3.19 -13.57
CA ASN A 148 -3.16 2.92 -12.33
C ASN A 148 -3.32 1.42 -12.07
N GLN A 149 -2.26 0.64 -12.33
CA GLN A 149 -2.26 -0.80 -12.25
C GLN A 149 -1.41 -1.29 -11.08
N MET A 150 -1.97 -2.16 -10.26
CA MET A 150 -1.24 -2.90 -9.22
C MET A 150 -1.02 -4.34 -9.69
N VAL A 151 0.24 -4.77 -9.64
CA VAL A 151 0.65 -6.13 -9.98
C VAL A 151 1.24 -6.80 -8.75
N GLU A 152 0.65 -7.90 -8.33
CA GLU A 152 1.17 -8.66 -7.17
C GLU A 152 2.54 -9.25 -7.49
N LEU A 153 3.52 -8.96 -6.63
CA LEU A 153 4.88 -9.50 -6.69
C LEU A 153 5.07 -10.74 -5.82
N GLY A 154 4.11 -11.02 -4.94
CA GLY A 154 4.12 -12.12 -3.98
C GLY A 154 4.34 -11.68 -2.54
N TYR A 155 4.71 -12.63 -1.70
CA TYR A 155 4.90 -12.41 -0.27
C TYR A 155 6.36 -12.09 0.05
N LYS A 156 6.54 -11.21 1.04
CA LYS A 156 7.84 -10.85 1.60
C LYS A 156 7.90 -11.34 3.04
N ASP A 157 8.90 -12.11 3.39
CA ASP A 157 9.19 -12.37 4.78
C ASP A 157 9.81 -11.12 5.41
N VAL A 158 9.46 -10.82 6.66
CA VAL A 158 10.00 -9.65 7.38
C VAL A 158 11.53 -9.71 7.50
N GLU A 159 12.11 -10.90 7.44
CA GLU A 159 13.55 -11.11 7.47
C GLU A 159 14.23 -10.97 6.11
N GLU A 160 13.49 -11.14 4.99
CA GLU A 160 14.04 -11.04 3.62
C GLU A 160 14.06 -9.59 3.07
N ARG A 161 14.35 -8.61 3.87
CA ARG A 161 14.32 -7.19 3.48
C ARG A 161 15.25 -6.80 2.33
N TYR A 162 16.14 -7.68 1.84
CA TYR A 162 17.23 -7.29 0.96
C TYR A 162 17.56 -8.32 -0.13
N SER A 163 16.63 -8.66 -1.00
CA SER A 163 16.96 -9.54 -2.14
C SER A 163 17.21 -8.73 -3.42
N TYR A 164 18.49 -8.44 -3.73
CA TYR A 164 18.92 -7.90 -5.03
C TYR A 164 18.42 -8.75 -6.23
N ALA A 165 18.21 -10.03 -6.01
CA ALA A 165 17.60 -10.95 -6.98
C ALA A 165 16.17 -10.56 -7.35
N LYS A 166 15.43 -9.87 -6.48
CA LYS A 166 14.04 -9.47 -6.70
C LYS A 166 13.94 -8.31 -7.69
N ALA A 167 14.77 -7.27 -7.55
CA ALA A 167 14.82 -6.17 -8.50
C ALA A 167 15.13 -6.68 -9.93
N GLY A 168 16.01 -7.70 -10.04
CA GLY A 168 16.28 -8.38 -11.30
C GLY A 168 15.05 -9.02 -11.93
N LYS A 169 14.28 -9.77 -11.16
CA LYS A 169 13.05 -10.43 -11.64
C LYS A 169 11.99 -9.43 -12.07
N ILE A 170 11.80 -8.34 -11.33
CA ILE A 170 10.86 -7.28 -11.67
C ILE A 170 11.31 -6.58 -12.97
N PHE A 171 12.60 -6.27 -13.09
CA PHE A 171 13.18 -5.68 -14.30
C PHE A 171 12.91 -6.54 -15.55
N GLU A 172 13.21 -7.85 -15.49
CA GLU A 172 12.93 -8.80 -16.57
C GLU A 172 11.44 -8.89 -16.90
N TRP A 173 10.59 -8.83 -15.87
CA TRP A 173 9.15 -8.82 -16.07
C TRP A 173 8.69 -7.54 -16.79
N LEU A 174 9.20 -6.36 -16.42
CA LEU A 174 8.90 -5.09 -17.08
C LEU A 174 9.31 -5.11 -18.57
N LEU A 175 10.50 -5.66 -18.88
CA LEU A 175 10.94 -5.88 -20.25
C LEU A 175 10.01 -6.82 -21.01
N SER A 176 9.65 -7.96 -20.43
CA SER A 176 8.82 -8.98 -21.07
C SER A 176 7.40 -8.50 -21.38
N ARG A 177 6.91 -7.51 -20.62
CA ARG A 177 5.58 -6.91 -20.80
C ARG A 177 5.58 -5.64 -21.63
N GLY A 178 6.76 -5.17 -22.06
CA GLY A 178 6.91 -3.96 -22.86
C GLY A 178 6.78 -2.65 -22.08
N TYR A 179 6.83 -2.70 -20.75
CA TYR A 179 6.91 -1.49 -19.92
C TYR A 179 8.30 -0.84 -19.96
N LEU A 180 9.32 -1.63 -20.26
CA LEU A 180 10.65 -1.15 -20.61
C LEU A 180 10.95 -1.60 -22.05
N GLU A 181 11.54 -0.72 -22.84
CA GLU A 181 11.94 -1.01 -24.21
C GLU A 181 13.44 -1.33 -24.25
N ALA A 182 13.75 -2.56 -24.68
CA ALA A 182 15.14 -2.96 -24.89
C ALA A 182 15.68 -2.31 -26.17
N VAL A 183 16.87 -1.74 -26.08
CA VAL A 183 17.58 -1.23 -27.25
C VAL A 183 18.29 -2.39 -27.97
N GLY A 184 17.93 -2.61 -29.25
CA GLY A 184 18.56 -3.66 -30.04
C GLY A 184 20.05 -3.37 -30.33
N PRO A 185 20.88 -4.41 -30.51
CA PRO A 185 22.27 -4.22 -30.89
C PRO A 185 22.37 -3.57 -32.28
N GLY A 186 22.62 -2.27 -32.36
CA GLY A 186 22.83 -1.52 -33.59
C GLY A 186 22.06 -0.20 -33.73
N GLU A 187 21.26 0.21 -32.78
CA GLU A 187 20.60 1.53 -32.75
C GLU A 187 21.34 2.49 -31.82
N HIS A 188 22.48 3.02 -32.31
CA HIS A 188 23.23 4.11 -31.67
C HIS A 188 23.29 5.31 -32.60
#